data_60458a52263a7d2276e347cbe6e504f9
#
_entry.id   60458a52263a7d2276e347cbe6e504f9
#
_cell.length_a   1.000
_cell.length_b   1.000
_cell.length_c   1.000
_cell.angle_alpha   90.00
_cell.angle_beta   90.00
_cell.angle_gamma   90.00
#
_symmetry.space_group_name_H-M   'P 1'
#
loop_
_entity.id
_entity.type
_entity.pdbx_description
1 polymer ?
#
loop_
_entity_poly.entity_id
_entity_poly.type
_entity_poly.pdbx_seq_one_letter_code
_entity_poly.pdbx_strand_id
1 'polypeptide(L)'
;MRVLGVDPGLTRCGVGVVEGVAGRPLTMIGVGVVRTPADADLGHRLVAVEQGIEQWLDEHRPEFVAVERVFSQHNVRTVMGTAQASASPCSAPPGAESRSRCTPRAR
;
A
#
# COMPACT_ATOMS: atom_id res chain seq x y z
N MET A 1 -8.17 15.91 5.01
CA MET A 1 -7.02 15.02 5.13
C MET A 1 -7.21 13.82 4.20
N ARG A 2 -6.20 13.49 3.46
CA ARG A 2 -6.26 12.39 2.49
C ARG A 2 -5.33 11.27 2.92
N VAL A 3 -5.85 10.04 2.92
CA VAL A 3 -5.12 8.85 3.38
C VAL A 3 -5.15 7.79 2.30
N LEU A 4 -3.98 7.24 1.97
CA LEU A 4 -3.87 6.05 1.13
C LEU A 4 -3.80 4.83 2.03
N GLY A 5 -4.75 3.92 1.88
CA GLY A 5 -4.74 2.64 2.57
C GLY A 5 -4.17 1.56 1.66
N VAL A 6 -3.32 0.73 2.21
CA VAL A 6 -2.69 -0.38 1.48
C VAL A 6 -2.97 -1.68 2.19
N ASP A 7 -3.54 -2.63 1.46
CA ASP A 7 -3.70 -4.02 1.90
C ASP A 7 -2.65 -4.83 1.14
N PRO A 8 -1.50 -5.14 1.77
CA PRO A 8 -0.37 -5.72 1.05
C PRO A 8 -0.65 -7.13 0.57
N GLY A 9 -0.24 -7.39 -0.66
CA GLY A 9 -0.26 -8.72 -1.24
C GLY A 9 0.65 -8.74 -2.44
N LEU A 10 1.37 -9.82 -2.63
CA LEU A 10 2.34 -9.90 -3.73
C LEU A 10 1.65 -10.04 -5.09
N THR A 11 0.59 -10.83 -5.17
CA THR A 11 -0.19 -10.99 -6.39
C THR A 11 -1.20 -9.87 -6.57
N ARG A 12 -1.84 -9.48 -5.47
CA ARG A 12 -2.83 -8.40 -5.44
C ARG A 12 -2.55 -7.51 -4.24
N CYS A 13 -2.19 -6.30 -4.50
CA CYS A 13 -2.00 -5.30 -3.46
C CYS A 13 -3.17 -4.31 -3.56
N GLY A 14 -4.09 -4.37 -2.61
CA GLY A 14 -5.24 -3.49 -2.59
C GLY A 14 -4.86 -2.09 -2.15
N VAL A 15 -5.39 -1.08 -2.83
CA VAL A 15 -5.16 0.32 -2.48
C VAL A 15 -6.48 1.08 -2.49
N GLY A 16 -6.59 2.03 -1.60
CA GLY A 16 -7.75 2.90 -1.54
C GLY A 16 -7.37 4.26 -1.00
N VAL A 17 -7.99 5.30 -1.52
CA VAL A 17 -7.75 6.67 -1.06
C VAL A 17 -9.06 7.21 -0.50
N VAL A 18 -9.00 7.69 0.72
CA VAL A 18 -10.13 8.34 1.37
C VAL A 18 -9.74 9.76 1.76
N GLU A 19 -10.71 10.63 1.75
CA GLU A 19 -10.55 12.00 2.18
C GLU A 19 -11.63 12.36 3.19
N GLY A 20 -11.25 13.09 4.21
CA GLY A 20 -12.22 13.50 5.21
C GLY A 20 -11.65 14.42 6.25
N VAL A 21 -12.54 14.91 7.08
CA VAL A 21 -12.24 15.75 8.25
C VAL A 21 -12.84 15.07 9.46
N ALA A 22 -12.21 15.26 10.61
CA ALA A 22 -12.69 14.69 11.84
C ALA A 22 -14.17 15.08 12.10
N GLY A 23 -14.98 14.08 12.49
CA GLY A 23 -16.38 14.29 12.79
C GLY A 23 -17.32 14.32 11.59
N ARG A 24 -16.82 14.09 10.37
CA ARG A 24 -17.63 14.05 9.16
C ARG A 24 -17.44 12.72 8.41
N PRO A 25 -18.42 12.31 7.58
CA PRO A 25 -18.27 11.11 6.77
C PRO A 25 -17.07 11.21 5.84
N LEU A 26 -16.41 10.08 5.65
CA LEU A 26 -15.28 9.97 4.72
C LEU A 26 -15.79 9.85 3.28
N THR A 27 -15.02 10.42 2.37
CA THR A 27 -15.29 10.30 0.93
C THR A 27 -14.26 9.38 0.30
N MET A 28 -14.74 8.38 -0.44
CA MET A 28 -13.86 7.51 -1.21
C MET A 28 -13.42 8.25 -2.47
N ILE A 29 -12.11 8.51 -2.59
CA ILE A 29 -11.54 9.18 -3.75
C ILE A 29 -11.19 8.18 -4.84
N GLY A 30 -10.66 7.03 -4.45
CA GLY A 30 -10.29 6.01 -5.40
C GLY A 30 -10.05 4.67 -4.73
N VAL A 31 -10.18 3.61 -5.52
CA VAL A 31 -9.90 2.25 -5.08
C VAL A 31 -9.34 1.47 -6.26
N GLY A 32 -8.41 0.60 -6.00
CA GLY A 32 -7.80 -0.20 -7.04
C GLY A 32 -6.95 -1.33 -6.50
N VAL A 33 -6.34 -2.04 -7.41
CA VAL A 33 -5.45 -3.16 -7.08
C VAL A 33 -4.20 -3.05 -7.93
N VAL A 34 -3.05 -3.14 -7.29
CA VAL A 34 -1.78 -3.31 -7.98
C VAL A 34 -1.56 -4.82 -8.12
N ARG A 35 -1.52 -5.29 -9.35
CA ARG A 35 -1.38 -6.71 -9.65
C ARG A 35 0.01 -7.02 -10.21
N THR A 36 0.52 -8.19 -9.85
CA THR A 36 1.74 -8.72 -10.45
C THR A 36 1.52 -10.14 -10.93
N PRO A 37 2.19 -10.57 -12.02
CA PRO A 37 2.06 -11.95 -12.48
C PRO A 37 2.63 -12.92 -11.44
N ALA A 38 1.90 -14.00 -11.18
CA ALA A 38 2.33 -15.01 -10.21
C ALA A 38 3.57 -15.77 -10.65
N ASP A 39 3.85 -15.80 -11.96
CA ASP A 39 4.99 -16.48 -12.55
C ASP A 39 6.24 -15.61 -12.68
N ALA A 40 6.14 -14.32 -12.40
CA ALA A 40 7.30 -13.44 -12.41
C ALA A 40 8.14 -13.66 -11.14
N ASP A 41 9.44 -13.35 -11.22
CA ASP A 41 10.30 -13.50 -10.06
C ASP A 41 9.98 -12.47 -8.97
N LEU A 42 10.35 -12.78 -7.74
CA LEU A 42 10.02 -11.98 -6.58
C LEU A 42 10.54 -10.54 -6.67
N GLY A 43 11.77 -10.37 -7.13
CA GLY A 43 12.37 -9.04 -7.24
C GLY A 43 11.59 -8.14 -8.20
N HIS A 44 11.24 -8.64 -9.38
CA HIS A 44 10.45 -7.90 -10.33
C HIS A 44 9.05 -7.59 -9.81
N ARG A 45 8.44 -8.53 -9.08
CA ARG A 45 7.12 -8.33 -8.49
C ARG A 45 7.14 -7.24 -7.42
N LEU A 46 8.16 -7.21 -6.59
CA LEU A 46 8.31 -6.17 -5.57
C LEU A 46 8.48 -4.79 -6.19
N VAL A 47 9.29 -4.70 -7.26
CA VAL A 47 9.46 -3.44 -8.00
C VAL A 47 8.14 -2.99 -8.61
N ALA A 48 7.38 -3.92 -9.18
CA ALA A 48 6.08 -3.59 -9.78
C ALA A 48 5.09 -3.07 -8.72
N VAL A 49 5.07 -3.68 -7.55
CA VAL A 49 4.22 -3.21 -6.44
C VAL A 49 4.64 -1.80 -6.02
N GLU A 50 5.94 -1.58 -5.85
CA GLU A 50 6.46 -0.27 -5.47
C GLU A 50 6.09 0.80 -6.51
N GLN A 51 6.29 0.52 -7.78
CA GLN A 51 5.94 1.45 -8.86
C GLN A 51 4.44 1.74 -8.90
N GLY A 52 3.61 0.73 -8.70
CA GLY A 52 2.17 0.90 -8.64
C GLY A 52 1.74 1.80 -7.47
N ILE A 53 2.33 1.60 -6.31
CA ILE A 53 2.04 2.44 -5.14
C ILE A 53 2.54 3.86 -5.36
N GLU A 54 3.71 4.02 -5.96
CA GLU A 54 4.24 5.36 -6.28
C GLU A 54 3.30 6.12 -7.22
N GLN A 55 2.71 5.45 -8.19
CA GLN A 55 1.72 6.08 -9.06
C GLN A 55 0.52 6.60 -8.28
N TRP A 56 0.04 5.81 -7.32
CA TRP A 56 -1.06 6.22 -6.46
C TRP A 56 -0.68 7.41 -5.57
N LEU A 57 0.54 7.42 -5.05
CA LEU A 57 1.06 8.53 -4.25
C LEU A 57 1.15 9.80 -5.08
N ASP A 58 1.69 9.71 -6.29
CA ASP A 58 1.85 10.86 -7.18
C ASP A 58 0.51 11.42 -7.65
N GLU A 59 -0.43 10.53 -7.94
CA GLU A 59 -1.74 10.92 -8.46
C GLU A 59 -2.63 11.57 -7.39
N HIS A 60 -2.63 11.00 -6.18
CA HIS A 60 -3.56 11.42 -5.14
C HIS A 60 -2.93 12.29 -4.04
N ARG A 61 -1.63 12.27 -3.92
CA ARG A 61 -0.85 13.04 -2.94
C ARG A 61 -1.43 12.96 -1.52
N PRO A 62 -1.53 11.75 -0.95
CA PRO A 62 -2.07 11.59 0.39
C PRO A 62 -1.12 12.17 1.44
N GLU A 63 -1.69 12.60 2.56
CA GLU A 63 -0.92 13.08 3.70
C GLU A 63 -0.39 11.93 4.54
N PHE A 64 -1.11 10.80 4.53
CA PHE A 64 -0.74 9.61 5.29
C PHE A 64 -0.92 8.36 4.46
N VAL A 65 -0.12 7.36 4.77
CA VAL A 65 -0.27 6.01 4.23
C VAL A 65 -0.51 5.06 5.39
N ALA A 66 -1.61 4.32 5.31
CA ALA A 66 -1.94 3.29 6.30
C ALA A 66 -1.75 1.92 5.66
N VAL A 67 -0.95 1.09 6.30
CA VAL A 67 -0.64 -0.25 5.81
C VAL A 67 -1.17 -1.27 6.80
N GLU A 68 -1.89 -2.27 6.29
CA GLU A 68 -2.40 -3.34 7.13
C GLU A 68 -1.27 -4.23 7.62
N ARG A 69 -1.38 -4.66 8.87
CA ARG A 69 -0.38 -5.57 9.45
C ARG A 69 -0.48 -6.95 8.82
N VAL A 70 0.68 -7.55 8.65
CA VAL A 70 0.80 -8.90 8.12
C VAL A 70 0.78 -9.90 9.28
N PHE A 71 0.00 -10.98 9.11
CA PHE A 71 -0.02 -12.08 10.06
C PHE A 71 0.68 -13.30 9.50
N SER A 72 1.51 -13.92 10.32
CA SER A 72 2.20 -15.16 9.98
C SER A 72 1.42 -16.38 10.49
N GLN A 73 0.22 -16.61 9.98
CA GLN A 73 -0.63 -17.67 10.50
C GLN A 73 -0.80 -18.89 9.60
N HIS A 74 -0.54 -18.76 8.31
CA HIS A 74 -0.85 -19.84 7.37
C HIS A 74 0.36 -20.34 6.61
N ASN A 75 0.63 -19.78 5.48
CA ASN A 75 1.72 -20.20 4.61
C ASN A 75 2.89 -19.24 4.77
N VAL A 76 3.99 -19.71 5.32
CA VAL A 76 5.17 -18.89 5.58
C VAL A 76 5.65 -18.18 4.30
N ARG A 77 5.61 -18.88 3.19
CA ARG A 77 6.02 -18.34 1.90
C ARG A 77 5.15 -17.17 1.47
N THR A 78 3.83 -17.32 1.59
CA THR A 78 2.88 -16.26 1.28
C THR A 78 3.03 -15.10 2.24
N VAL A 79 3.20 -15.38 3.53
CA VAL A 79 3.40 -14.36 4.56
C VAL A 79 4.65 -13.56 4.29
N MET A 80 5.75 -14.22 3.93
CA MET A 80 7.00 -13.53 3.61
C MET A 80 6.84 -12.61 2.40
N GLY A 81 6.18 -13.08 1.35
CA GLY A 81 5.87 -12.25 0.18
C GLY A 81 5.02 -11.04 0.54
N THR A 82 4.00 -11.25 1.36
CA THR A 82 3.14 -10.17 1.83
C THR A 82 3.90 -9.17 2.71
N ALA A 83 4.78 -9.66 3.59
CA ALA A 83 5.63 -8.81 4.41
C ALA A 83 6.55 -7.95 3.55
N GLN A 84 7.13 -8.52 2.52
CA GLN A 84 7.98 -7.79 1.58
C GLN A 84 7.18 -6.75 0.80
N ALA A 85 5.98 -7.09 0.35
CA ALA A 85 5.10 -6.15 -0.33
C ALA A 85 4.68 -5.00 0.60
N SER A 86 4.44 -5.27 1.88
CA SER A 86 4.07 -4.23 2.84
C SER A 86 5.22 -3.28 3.15
N ALA A 87 6.47 -3.70 2.95
CA ALA A 87 7.63 -2.83 3.09
C ALA A 87 7.77 -1.84 1.92
N SER A 88 7.21 -2.17 0.75
CA SER A 88 7.33 -1.34 -0.45
C SER A 88 6.79 0.09 -0.28
N PRO A 89 5.62 0.31 0.35
CA PRO A 89 5.15 1.68 0.57
C PRO A 89 6.09 2.51 1.44
N CYS A 90 6.79 1.86 2.38
CA CYS A 90 7.72 2.54 3.27
C CYS A 90 9.03 2.88 2.57
N SER A 91 9.36 2.20 1.49
CA SER A 91 10.56 2.43 0.69
C SER A 91 10.36 3.44 -0.43
N ALA A 92 9.14 3.96 -0.61
CA ALA A 92 8.86 4.98 -1.61
C ALA A 92 9.75 6.20 -1.41
N PRO A 93 10.23 6.83 -2.50
CA PRO A 93 11.18 7.92 -2.37
C PRO A 93 10.62 9.10 -1.58
N PRO A 94 11.45 9.77 -0.76
CA PRO A 94 11.01 10.94 0.00
C PRO A 94 10.43 12.06 -0.86
N GLY A 95 10.77 12.10 -2.15
CA GLY A 95 10.27 13.08 -3.09
C GLY A 95 8.81 12.89 -3.51
N ALA A 96 8.15 11.86 -3.06
CA ALA A 96 6.71 11.67 -3.32
C ALA A 96 5.84 12.70 -2.62
N GLU A 97 6.40 13.63 -1.94
CA GLU A 97 5.76 14.83 -1.36
C GLU A 97 4.55 14.63 -0.48
N SER A 98 4.12 13.47 -0.27
CA SER A 98 3.20 13.24 0.81
C SER A 98 4.07 13.00 2.02
N ARG A 99 3.78 13.64 3.09
CA ARG A 99 4.40 13.31 4.36
C ARG A 99 3.89 11.97 4.84
N SER A 100 4.01 11.00 3.98
CA SER A 100 3.50 9.69 4.26
C SER A 100 4.25 9.10 5.44
N ARG A 101 3.50 8.74 6.42
CA ARG A 101 4.01 7.93 7.52
C ARG A 101 3.60 6.51 7.26
N CYS A 102 4.55 5.62 7.32
CA CYS A 102 4.26 4.21 7.25
C CYS A 102 3.75 3.76 8.62
N THR A 103 2.44 3.78 8.81
CA THR A 103 1.84 3.37 10.07
C THR A 103 1.09 2.06 9.89
N PRO A 104 1.40 1.02 10.70
CA PRO A 104 0.61 -0.18 10.68
C PRO A 104 -0.83 0.11 11.11
N ARG A 105 -1.77 -0.52 10.43
CA ARG A 105 -3.16 -0.40 10.81
C ARG A 105 -3.37 -0.99 12.20
N ALA A 106 -4.04 -0.25 13.05
CA ALA A 106 -4.39 -0.71 14.38
C ALA A 106 -5.40 -1.85 14.30
N ARG A 107 -5.34 -2.76 15.24
CA ARG A 107 -6.26 -3.88 15.33
C ARG A 107 -7.03 -3.85 16.61
#